data_87926ca0a2aaaa546931cd0dc54db5c7
#
_entry.id   87926ca0a2aaaa546931cd0dc54db5c7
#
_cell.length_a   1.000
_cell.length_b   1.000
_cell.length_c   1.000
_cell.angle_alpha   90.00
_cell.angle_beta   90.00
_cell.angle_gamma   90.00
#
_symmetry.space_group_name_H-M   'P 1'
#
loop_
_entity.id
_entity.type
_entity.pdbx_description
1 polymer ?
#
loop_
_entity_poly.entity_id
_entity_poly.type
_entity_poly.pdbx_seq_one_letter_code
_entity_poly.pdbx_strand_id
1 'polypeptide(L)'
;MTAGDDRPMGRFLGRPAGADPGFVPPDEQRDLHGLDETGQRKTSRAGRLWLGQAVTGGLLLVFLAVHLVAQHLLAPEGLRDHAAVLDYLRQPVALAAEIGLLASVIAHACLGMRSSLVDVLGTSSLRRASGVIVAVGIAALAYGVWLTVTILT
;
A
#
# COMPACT_ATOMS: atom_id res chain seq x y z
N MET A 1 -49.70 17.71 32.65
CA MET A 1 -49.43 17.39 31.23
C MET A 1 -48.05 16.77 31.21
N THR A 2 -47.98 15.44 31.43
CA THR A 2 -46.75 14.67 31.46
C THR A 2 -46.51 14.14 30.03
N ALA A 3 -45.41 14.57 29.41
CA ALA A 3 -44.97 14.08 28.10
C ALA A 3 -44.69 12.58 28.22
N GLY A 4 -45.44 11.77 27.46
CA GLY A 4 -45.24 10.34 27.38
C GLY A 4 -43.86 10.01 26.82
N ASP A 5 -43.17 9.10 27.48
CA ASP A 5 -41.91 8.51 27.04
C ASP A 5 -42.22 7.53 25.89
N ASP A 6 -42.15 8.01 24.66
CA ASP A 6 -42.36 7.23 23.42
C ASP A 6 -41.16 6.35 23.06
N ARG A 7 -40.48 5.77 24.02
CA ARG A 7 -39.45 4.75 23.73
C ARG A 7 -40.13 3.48 23.24
N PRO A 8 -39.77 2.95 22.09
CA PRO A 8 -40.39 1.74 21.56
C PRO A 8 -40.18 0.56 22.52
N MET A 9 -41.27 0.01 23.04
CA MET A 9 -41.34 -1.13 23.98
C MET A 9 -40.69 -2.42 23.46
N GLY A 10 -40.23 -2.48 22.21
CA GLY A 10 -39.69 -3.67 21.60
C GLY A 10 -38.30 -4.12 22.11
N ARG A 11 -37.60 -3.27 22.84
CA ARG A 11 -36.22 -3.56 23.27
C ARG A 11 -36.09 -4.38 24.57
N PHE A 12 -37.21 -4.60 25.30
CA PHE A 12 -37.16 -5.30 26.60
C PHE A 12 -37.55 -6.78 26.53
N LEU A 13 -38.00 -7.30 25.35
CA LEU A 13 -38.52 -8.66 25.24
C LEU A 13 -37.46 -9.76 25.11
N GLY A 14 -36.19 -9.44 25.09
CA GLY A 14 -35.12 -10.42 24.86
C GLY A 14 -34.25 -10.80 26.06
N ARG A 15 -34.49 -10.21 27.22
CA ARG A 15 -33.65 -10.47 28.41
C ARG A 15 -34.31 -11.57 29.26
N PRO A 16 -33.72 -12.77 29.42
CA PRO A 16 -34.24 -13.79 30.28
C PRO A 16 -34.20 -13.32 31.74
N ALA A 17 -35.20 -13.62 32.51
CA ALA A 17 -35.27 -13.32 33.93
C ALA A 17 -34.08 -13.99 34.66
N GLY A 18 -33.23 -13.18 35.31
CA GLY A 18 -32.03 -13.66 36.01
C GLY A 18 -30.75 -13.60 35.20
N ALA A 19 -30.77 -12.99 34.00
CA ALA A 19 -29.53 -12.78 33.22
C ALA A 19 -28.55 -11.86 33.98
N ASP A 20 -27.27 -12.21 33.91
CA ASP A 20 -26.13 -11.44 34.40
C ASP A 20 -26.23 -9.98 33.89
N PRO A 21 -25.85 -8.96 34.71
CA PRO A 21 -25.80 -7.55 34.30
C PRO A 21 -25.02 -7.34 32.98
N GLY A 22 -24.06 -8.22 32.66
CA GLY A 22 -23.29 -8.20 31.44
C GLY A 22 -23.85 -9.02 30.25
N PHE A 23 -25.04 -9.65 30.40
CA PHE A 23 -25.65 -10.40 29.32
C PHE A 23 -26.09 -9.49 28.18
N VAL A 24 -25.47 -9.69 27.02
CA VAL A 24 -25.84 -9.06 25.74
C VAL A 24 -26.56 -10.11 24.91
N PRO A 25 -27.83 -9.88 24.49
CA PRO A 25 -28.58 -10.80 23.64
C PRO A 25 -27.84 -11.13 22.35
N PRO A 26 -28.06 -12.34 21.77
CA PRO A 26 -27.35 -12.76 20.53
C PRO A 26 -27.59 -11.87 19.30
N ASP A 27 -28.75 -11.21 19.24
CA ASP A 27 -29.11 -10.22 18.23
C ASP A 27 -28.29 -8.93 18.40
N GLU A 28 -28.14 -8.45 19.62
CA GLU A 28 -27.31 -7.30 19.94
C GLU A 28 -25.80 -7.61 19.80
N GLN A 29 -25.39 -8.86 20.08
CA GLN A 29 -24.05 -9.35 19.77
C GLN A 29 -23.80 -9.40 18.25
N ARG A 30 -24.79 -9.75 17.42
CA ARG A 30 -24.67 -9.68 15.97
C ARG A 30 -24.49 -8.26 15.47
N ASP A 31 -25.15 -7.27 16.08
CA ASP A 31 -24.96 -5.86 15.72
C ASP A 31 -23.58 -5.33 16.13
N LEU A 32 -23.04 -5.82 17.23
CA LEU A 32 -21.64 -5.56 17.63
C LEU A 32 -20.66 -6.28 16.70
N HIS A 33 -20.98 -7.51 16.27
CA HIS A 33 -20.19 -8.24 15.25
C HIS A 33 -20.39 -7.73 13.83
N GLY A 34 -21.51 -7.07 13.51
CA GLY A 34 -21.71 -6.36 12.25
C GLY A 34 -20.73 -5.19 12.07
N LEU A 35 -20.24 -4.61 13.18
CA LEU A 35 -19.11 -3.69 13.18
C LEU A 35 -17.79 -4.40 12.86
N ASP A 36 -17.65 -5.68 13.20
CA ASP A 36 -16.49 -6.50 12.88
C ASP A 36 -16.47 -6.93 11.39
N GLU A 37 -17.63 -7.16 10.75
CA GLU A 37 -17.67 -7.43 9.31
C GLU A 37 -17.22 -6.21 8.48
N THR A 38 -17.60 -4.99 8.90
CA THR A 38 -17.07 -3.76 8.31
C THR A 38 -15.61 -3.53 8.69
N GLY A 39 -15.18 -3.97 9.87
CA GLY A 39 -13.80 -3.98 10.34
C GLY A 39 -12.95 -4.98 9.56
N GLN A 40 -13.40 -6.21 9.34
CA GLN A 40 -12.70 -7.23 8.54
C GLN A 40 -12.52 -6.82 7.09
N ARG A 41 -13.47 -6.13 6.45
CA ARG A 41 -13.27 -5.56 5.11
C ARG A 41 -12.20 -4.46 5.09
N LYS A 42 -12.14 -3.62 6.12
CA LYS A 42 -11.10 -2.59 6.26
C LYS A 42 -9.73 -3.22 6.55
N THR A 43 -9.67 -4.22 7.42
CA THR A 43 -8.43 -4.95 7.72
C THR A 43 -7.92 -5.75 6.54
N SER A 44 -8.78 -6.39 5.73
CA SER A 44 -8.35 -7.11 4.52
C SER A 44 -7.76 -6.17 3.46
N ARG A 45 -8.27 -4.94 3.35
CA ARG A 45 -7.71 -3.91 2.45
C ARG A 45 -6.42 -3.32 3.00
N ALA A 46 -6.36 -3.03 4.29
CA ALA A 46 -5.15 -2.59 4.98
C ALA A 46 -4.06 -3.67 4.94
N GLY A 47 -4.42 -4.93 5.17
CA GLY A 47 -3.51 -6.06 5.08
C GLY A 47 -2.89 -6.23 3.68
N ARG A 48 -3.68 -6.05 2.61
CA ARG A 48 -3.15 -6.09 1.23
C ARG A 48 -2.20 -4.93 0.93
N LEU A 49 -2.48 -3.75 1.44
CA LEU A 49 -1.59 -2.60 1.28
C LEU A 49 -0.28 -2.79 2.06
N TRP A 50 -0.37 -3.32 3.28
CA TRP A 50 0.80 -3.67 4.08
C TRP A 50 1.65 -4.75 3.39
N LEU A 51 1.01 -5.82 2.88
CA LEU A 51 1.71 -6.85 2.12
C LEU A 51 2.37 -6.28 0.87
N GLY A 52 1.67 -5.40 0.13
CA GLY A 52 2.22 -4.70 -1.02
C GLY A 52 3.47 -3.89 -0.65
N GLN A 53 3.42 -3.17 0.47
CA GLN A 53 4.56 -2.40 0.99
C GLN A 53 5.74 -3.33 1.36
N ALA A 54 5.48 -4.45 2.03
CA ALA A 54 6.51 -5.41 2.41
C ALA A 54 7.15 -6.08 1.17
N VAL A 55 6.33 -6.51 0.21
CA VAL A 55 6.81 -7.14 -1.04
C VAL A 55 7.64 -6.15 -1.87
N THR A 56 7.14 -4.93 -2.09
CA THR A 56 7.90 -3.92 -2.85
C THR A 56 9.18 -3.51 -2.14
N GLY A 57 9.20 -3.46 -0.80
CA GLY A 57 10.41 -3.23 -0.02
C GLY A 57 11.42 -4.36 -0.15
N GLY A 58 10.96 -5.62 -0.12
CA GLY A 58 11.82 -6.78 -0.35
C GLY A 58 12.42 -6.81 -1.76
N LEU A 59 11.60 -6.55 -2.78
CA LEU A 59 12.07 -6.43 -4.17
C LEU A 59 13.07 -5.30 -4.34
N LEU A 60 12.82 -4.15 -3.72
CA LEU A 60 13.75 -3.02 -3.73
C LEU A 60 15.11 -3.41 -3.16
N LEU A 61 15.15 -4.11 -2.02
CA LEU A 61 16.40 -4.58 -1.43
C LEU A 61 17.15 -5.54 -2.36
N VAL A 62 16.44 -6.48 -3.00
CA VAL A 62 17.05 -7.43 -3.94
C VAL A 62 17.63 -6.71 -5.15
N PHE A 63 16.83 -5.87 -5.83
CA PHE A 63 17.29 -5.13 -7.00
C PHE A 63 18.40 -4.12 -6.67
N LEU A 64 18.31 -3.46 -5.52
CA LEU A 64 19.36 -2.55 -5.05
C LEU A 64 20.67 -3.31 -4.80
N ALA A 65 20.61 -4.49 -4.18
CA ALA A 65 21.80 -5.33 -3.99
C ALA A 65 22.42 -5.74 -5.34
N VAL A 66 21.59 -6.17 -6.29
CA VAL A 66 22.05 -6.50 -7.67
C VAL A 66 22.69 -5.29 -8.33
N HIS A 67 22.05 -4.11 -8.25
CA HIS A 67 22.57 -2.86 -8.79
C HIS A 67 23.92 -2.49 -8.17
N LEU A 68 24.05 -2.52 -6.83
CA LEU A 68 25.31 -2.21 -6.15
C LEU A 68 26.43 -3.19 -6.53
N VAL A 69 26.12 -4.49 -6.58
CA VAL A 69 27.11 -5.50 -6.99
C VAL A 69 27.55 -5.24 -8.44
N ALA A 70 26.58 -5.03 -9.37
CA ALA A 70 26.89 -4.82 -10.77
C ALA A 70 27.67 -3.54 -11.03
N GLN A 71 27.34 -2.44 -10.33
CA GLN A 71 27.93 -1.13 -10.60
C GLN A 71 29.22 -0.85 -9.82
N HIS A 72 29.41 -1.48 -8.66
CA HIS A 72 30.54 -1.15 -7.79
C HIS A 72 31.49 -2.32 -7.55
N LEU A 73 31.02 -3.57 -7.58
CA LEU A 73 31.88 -4.72 -7.32
C LEU A 73 32.34 -5.43 -8.59
N LEU A 74 31.52 -5.41 -9.67
CA LEU A 74 31.86 -6.05 -10.94
C LEU A 74 32.39 -5.05 -11.99
N ALA A 75 32.45 -3.77 -11.66
CA ALA A 75 33.07 -2.78 -12.53
C ALA A 75 34.59 -2.85 -12.39
N PRO A 76 35.37 -3.17 -13.46
CA PRO A 76 36.81 -3.44 -13.34
C PRO A 76 37.65 -2.26 -12.84
N GLU A 77 37.18 -1.04 -13.05
CA GLU A 77 37.88 0.21 -12.72
C GLU A 77 37.15 1.08 -11.67
N GLY A 78 36.19 0.48 -10.93
CA GLY A 78 35.42 1.13 -9.87
C GLY A 78 34.17 1.85 -10.39
N LEU A 79 34.29 2.94 -11.14
CA LEU A 79 33.15 3.65 -11.74
C LEU A 79 33.12 3.41 -13.24
N ARG A 80 31.94 3.09 -13.77
CA ARG A 80 31.75 2.93 -15.23
C ARG A 80 31.76 4.32 -15.89
N ASP A 81 32.48 4.45 -16.97
CA ASP A 81 32.35 5.59 -17.87
C ASP A 81 31.02 5.50 -18.68
N HIS A 82 30.73 6.54 -19.45
CA HIS A 82 29.49 6.60 -20.22
C HIS A 82 29.35 5.41 -21.20
N ALA A 83 30.41 5.01 -21.88
CA ALA A 83 30.38 3.91 -22.83
C ALA A 83 30.11 2.57 -22.13
N ALA A 84 30.77 2.31 -21.01
CA ALA A 84 30.58 1.11 -20.20
C ALA A 84 29.18 1.01 -19.59
N VAL A 85 28.54 2.16 -19.25
CA VAL A 85 27.13 2.18 -18.80
C VAL A 85 26.20 1.80 -19.95
N LEU A 86 26.41 2.31 -21.16
CA LEU A 86 25.60 1.95 -22.33
C LEU A 86 25.73 0.46 -22.67
N ASP A 87 26.94 -0.08 -22.67
CA ASP A 87 27.18 -1.50 -22.93
C ASP A 87 26.56 -2.40 -21.86
N TYR A 88 26.58 -1.98 -20.61
CA TYR A 88 25.88 -2.65 -19.51
C TYR A 88 24.36 -2.64 -19.72
N LEU A 89 23.76 -1.50 -20.02
CA LEU A 89 22.33 -1.35 -20.24
C LEU A 89 21.83 -2.03 -21.52
N ARG A 90 22.70 -2.28 -22.51
CA ARG A 90 22.35 -3.09 -23.69
C ARG A 90 22.16 -4.57 -23.37
N GLN A 91 22.65 -5.03 -22.23
CA GLN A 91 22.42 -6.40 -21.78
C GLN A 91 20.98 -6.54 -21.24
N PRO A 92 20.16 -7.45 -21.78
CA PRO A 92 18.73 -7.51 -21.41
C PRO A 92 18.50 -7.82 -19.93
N VAL A 93 19.39 -8.59 -19.31
CA VAL A 93 19.30 -8.91 -17.87
C VAL A 93 19.59 -7.68 -17.01
N ALA A 94 20.62 -6.91 -17.37
CA ALA A 94 20.97 -5.67 -16.68
C ALA A 94 19.85 -4.63 -16.83
N LEU A 95 19.35 -4.44 -18.04
CA LEU A 95 18.23 -3.54 -18.31
C LEU A 95 16.98 -3.93 -17.50
N ALA A 96 16.64 -5.22 -17.45
CA ALA A 96 15.52 -5.72 -16.69
C ALA A 96 15.69 -5.48 -15.17
N ALA A 97 16.91 -5.65 -14.65
CA ALA A 97 17.22 -5.38 -13.24
C ALA A 97 17.07 -3.89 -12.91
N GLU A 98 17.56 -2.98 -13.74
CA GLU A 98 17.48 -1.53 -13.55
C GLU A 98 16.02 -1.03 -13.65
N ILE A 99 15.25 -1.52 -14.63
CA ILE A 99 13.81 -1.21 -14.72
C ILE A 99 13.06 -1.79 -13.52
N GLY A 100 13.42 -3.00 -13.09
CA GLY A 100 12.85 -3.63 -11.89
C GLY A 100 13.13 -2.83 -10.62
N LEU A 101 14.34 -2.30 -10.47
CA LEU A 101 14.72 -1.40 -9.37
C LEU A 101 13.87 -0.12 -9.41
N LEU A 102 13.80 0.54 -10.56
CA LEU A 102 13.00 1.76 -10.74
C LEU A 102 11.53 1.53 -10.39
N ALA A 103 10.94 0.45 -10.92
CA ALA A 103 9.55 0.10 -10.63
C ALA A 103 9.32 -0.18 -9.14
N SER A 104 10.25 -0.90 -8.50
CA SER A 104 10.17 -1.23 -7.06
C SER A 104 10.27 0.01 -6.18
N VAL A 105 11.18 0.94 -6.50
CA VAL A 105 11.33 2.23 -5.79
C VAL A 105 10.03 3.04 -5.89
N ILE A 106 9.50 3.22 -7.10
CA ILE A 106 8.29 4.01 -7.33
C ILE A 106 7.09 3.38 -6.63
N ALA A 107 6.89 2.07 -6.77
CA ALA A 107 5.79 1.36 -6.13
C ALA A 107 5.87 1.46 -4.60
N HIS A 108 7.05 1.22 -4.03
CA HIS A 108 7.28 1.31 -2.59
C HIS A 108 7.04 2.73 -2.06
N ALA A 109 7.54 3.75 -2.76
CA ALA A 109 7.33 5.16 -2.42
C ALA A 109 5.84 5.55 -2.49
N CYS A 110 5.11 5.15 -3.55
CA CYS A 110 3.69 5.43 -3.69
C CYS A 110 2.85 4.79 -2.56
N LEU A 111 3.14 3.53 -2.22
CA LEU A 111 2.47 2.83 -1.12
C LEU A 111 2.80 3.45 0.24
N GLY A 112 4.07 3.78 0.48
CA GLY A 112 4.54 4.41 1.71
C GLY A 112 3.93 5.80 1.90
N MET A 113 3.94 6.63 0.87
CA MET A 113 3.36 7.97 0.90
C MET A 113 1.85 7.91 1.17
N ARG A 114 1.14 6.97 0.54
CA ARG A 114 -0.26 6.74 0.83
C ARG A 114 -0.49 6.32 2.29
N SER A 115 0.34 5.44 2.83
CA SER A 115 0.24 5.00 4.23
C SER A 115 0.39 6.17 5.19
N SER A 116 1.40 7.03 4.98
CA SER A 116 1.64 8.20 5.80
C SER A 116 0.52 9.25 5.73
N LEU A 117 -0.13 9.38 4.57
CA LEU A 117 -1.23 10.33 4.38
C LEU A 117 -2.56 9.87 4.99
N VAL A 118 -2.73 8.57 5.27
CA VAL A 118 -3.95 8.05 5.93
C VAL A 118 -4.15 8.70 7.29
N ASP A 119 -3.07 8.93 8.02
CA ASP A 119 -3.13 9.46 9.39
C ASP A 119 -3.41 10.97 9.43
N VAL A 120 -3.13 11.68 8.32
CA VAL A 120 -3.22 13.16 8.26
C VAL A 120 -4.47 13.63 7.52
N LEU A 121 -4.93 12.90 6.52
CA LEU A 121 -6.01 13.31 5.63
C LEU A 121 -7.31 12.57 5.92
N GLY A 122 -8.44 13.32 5.94
CA GLY A 122 -9.77 12.72 5.94
C GLY A 122 -10.04 11.87 4.69
N THR A 123 -11.04 10.97 4.76
CA THR A 123 -11.32 9.93 3.75
C THR A 123 -11.53 10.45 2.31
N SER A 124 -12.15 11.62 2.14
CA SER A 124 -12.40 12.26 0.84
C SER A 124 -11.11 12.82 0.23
N SER A 125 -10.30 13.48 1.04
CA SER A 125 -8.99 14.04 0.63
C SER A 125 -8.00 12.94 0.32
N LEU A 126 -8.00 11.87 1.11
CA LEU A 126 -7.15 10.69 0.90
C LEU A 126 -7.39 10.01 -0.46
N ARG A 127 -8.66 9.94 -0.93
CA ARG A 127 -8.96 9.36 -2.25
C ARG A 127 -8.32 10.17 -3.38
N ARG A 128 -8.44 11.51 -3.33
CA ARG A 128 -7.82 12.40 -4.32
C ARG A 128 -6.29 12.33 -4.26
N ALA A 129 -5.72 12.43 -3.07
CA ALA A 129 -4.26 12.34 -2.87
C ALA A 129 -3.70 11.00 -3.37
N SER A 130 -4.37 9.87 -3.09
CA SER A 130 -3.98 8.56 -3.61
C SER A 130 -4.01 8.49 -5.13
N GLY A 131 -5.00 9.12 -5.78
CA GLY A 131 -5.07 9.22 -7.24
C GLY A 131 -3.89 10.00 -7.82
N VAL A 132 -3.54 11.13 -7.22
CA VAL A 132 -2.40 11.95 -7.62
C VAL A 132 -1.08 11.19 -7.45
N ILE A 133 -0.87 10.54 -6.30
CA ILE A 133 0.34 9.74 -6.03
C ILE A 133 0.52 8.66 -7.10
N VAL A 134 -0.55 7.91 -7.41
CA VAL A 134 -0.48 6.86 -8.44
C VAL A 134 -0.21 7.45 -9.82
N ALA A 135 -0.88 8.54 -10.18
CA ALA A 135 -0.68 9.20 -11.47
C ALA A 135 0.77 9.69 -11.63
N VAL A 136 1.32 10.34 -10.61
CA VAL A 136 2.73 10.79 -10.59
C VAL A 136 3.67 9.60 -10.66
N GLY A 137 3.40 8.51 -9.93
CA GLY A 137 4.21 7.28 -9.97
C GLY A 137 4.24 6.66 -11.36
N ILE A 138 3.08 6.54 -12.03
CA ILE A 138 2.98 6.04 -13.41
C ILE A 138 3.73 6.94 -14.38
N ALA A 139 3.57 8.26 -14.26
CA ALA A 139 4.28 9.23 -15.11
C ALA A 139 5.80 9.14 -14.93
N ALA A 140 6.27 9.02 -13.68
CA ALA A 140 7.69 8.86 -13.37
C ALA A 140 8.27 7.55 -13.94
N LEU A 141 7.53 6.44 -13.82
CA LEU A 141 7.94 5.16 -14.39
C LEU A 141 8.00 5.23 -15.92
N ALA A 142 6.96 5.75 -16.55
CA ALA A 142 6.90 5.90 -17.99
C ALA A 142 8.03 6.81 -18.52
N TYR A 143 8.30 7.90 -17.84
CA TYR A 143 9.40 8.80 -18.18
C TYR A 143 10.77 8.13 -18.03
N GLY A 144 10.99 7.38 -16.92
CA GLY A 144 12.24 6.66 -16.70
C GLY A 144 12.49 5.59 -17.76
N VAL A 145 11.46 4.82 -18.12
CA VAL A 145 11.56 3.82 -19.20
C VAL A 145 11.81 4.50 -20.55
N TRP A 146 11.07 5.56 -20.87
CA TRP A 146 11.26 6.33 -22.10
C TRP A 146 12.69 6.88 -22.20
N LEU A 147 13.20 7.47 -21.13
CA LEU A 147 14.56 8.00 -21.08
C LEU A 147 15.59 6.90 -21.31
N THR A 148 15.43 5.74 -20.66
CA THR A 148 16.32 4.59 -20.83
C THR A 148 16.34 4.09 -22.26
N VAL A 149 15.17 3.96 -22.91
CA VAL A 149 15.07 3.56 -24.32
C VAL A 149 15.73 4.60 -25.23
N THR A 150 15.49 5.89 -25.00
CA THR A 150 16.05 6.98 -25.81
C THR A 150 17.59 7.03 -25.74
N ILE A 151 18.17 6.70 -24.57
CA ILE A 151 19.64 6.67 -24.41
C ILE A 151 20.25 5.46 -25.15
N LEU A 152 19.51 4.37 -25.31
CA LEU A 152 19.99 3.13 -25.94
C LEU A 152 19.83 3.12 -27.48
N THR A 153 19.00 4.01 -28.03
CA THR A 153 18.76 4.15 -29.49
C THR A 153 19.64 5.21 -30.09
#